data_33c9d48153f09aa2217f6e5616376e3d
#
_entry.id   33c9d48153f09aa2217f6e5616376e3d
#
_cell.length_a   1.000
_cell.length_b   1.000
_cell.length_c   1.000
_cell.angle_alpha   90.00
_cell.angle_beta   90.00
_cell.angle_gamma   90.00
#
_symmetry.space_group_name_H-M   'P 1'
#
loop_
_entity.id
_entity.type
_entity.pdbx_description
1 polymer ?
#
loop_
_entity_poly.entity_id
_entity_poly.type
_entity_poly.pdbx_seq_one_letter_code
_entity_poly.pdbx_strand_id
1 'polypeptide(L)'
;MCDGISTHPLLCSYTCENATDDCSNAGEAERKSGTQDHSVAIGLQANEKTVRWLYDRHFAALVGDTVAFEAWPPKFEEGWCLHEWLLTHWGTAIGEMWDLEKLSERCKDMGRYTFFLTSAPLHVKGGIGSPPGAIAIF
;
A
#
# COMPACT_ATOMS: atom_id res chain seq x y z
N MET A 1 2.89 -21.42 -2.38
CA MET A 1 1.56 -21.28 -1.76
C MET A 1 1.75 -20.40 -0.54
N CYS A 2 1.47 -19.12 -0.65
CA CYS A 2 1.51 -18.21 0.49
C CYS A 2 0.07 -18.02 0.97
N ASP A 3 -0.35 -18.89 1.91
CA ASP A 3 -1.63 -18.80 2.59
C ASP A 3 -1.51 -17.80 3.75
N GLY A 4 -1.56 -16.52 3.45
CA GLY A 4 -1.40 -15.47 4.45
C GLY A 4 -1.93 -14.12 4.03
N ILE A 5 -3.09 -14.07 3.38
CA ILE A 5 -3.77 -12.80 3.18
C ILE A 5 -4.44 -12.42 4.50
N SER A 6 -3.85 -11.46 5.21
CA SER A 6 -4.46 -10.88 6.40
C SER A 6 -5.86 -10.38 6.08
N THR A 7 -6.85 -10.85 6.84
CA THR A 7 -8.28 -10.52 6.65
C THR A 7 -8.67 -9.16 7.24
N HIS A 8 -7.71 -8.26 7.51
CA HIS A 8 -7.97 -6.98 8.14
C HIS A 8 -8.24 -5.86 7.11
N PRO A 9 -9.32 -5.10 7.26
CA PRO A 9 -9.81 -4.17 6.24
C PRO A 9 -8.96 -2.91 6.02
N LEU A 10 -7.86 -2.71 6.74
CA LEU A 10 -7.05 -1.49 6.69
C LEU A 10 -5.56 -1.71 6.43
N LEU A 11 -5.09 -2.95 6.37
CA LEU A 11 -3.69 -3.25 6.13
C LEU A 11 -3.58 -4.22 4.96
N CYS A 12 -3.21 -3.72 3.82
CA CYS A 12 -2.73 -4.56 2.75
C CYS A 12 -1.33 -5.05 3.14
N SER A 13 -1.26 -6.24 3.78
CA SER A 13 0.02 -6.86 4.03
C SER A 13 0.59 -7.42 2.74
N TYR A 14 1.82 -7.06 2.45
CA TYR A 14 2.60 -7.52 1.32
C TYR A 14 2.65 -9.04 1.22
N THR A 15 2.28 -9.56 0.06
CA THR A 15 2.81 -10.82 -0.42
C THR A 15 3.55 -10.57 -1.73
N CYS A 16 4.85 -10.45 -1.65
CA CYS A 16 5.70 -10.42 -2.83
C CYS A 16 5.92 -11.86 -3.29
N GLU A 17 5.25 -12.30 -4.36
CA GLU A 17 5.42 -13.67 -4.88
C GLU A 17 6.81 -13.94 -5.50
N ASN A 18 7.68 -12.93 -5.61
CA ASN A 18 9.02 -13.06 -6.19
C ASN A 18 10.14 -12.32 -5.45
N ALA A 19 9.90 -11.76 -4.27
CA ALA A 19 10.99 -11.21 -3.47
C ALA A 19 11.50 -12.31 -2.52
N THR A 20 12.65 -12.85 -2.84
CA THR A 20 13.38 -13.79 -1.99
C THR A 20 14.01 -13.11 -0.78
N ASP A 21 13.87 -11.80 -0.65
CA ASP A 21 14.44 -11.01 0.43
C ASP A 21 13.34 -10.38 1.27
N ASP A 22 13.37 -10.70 2.54
CA ASP A 22 12.53 -10.13 3.58
C ASP A 22 12.83 -8.64 3.73
N CYS A 23 12.04 -7.78 3.08
CA CYS A 23 12.19 -6.33 3.13
C CYS A 23 12.09 -5.77 4.56
N SER A 24 11.52 -6.54 5.51
CA SER A 24 11.42 -6.14 6.92
C SER A 24 12.79 -6.05 7.62
N ASN A 25 13.81 -6.75 7.08
CA ASN A 25 15.16 -6.77 7.60
C ASN A 25 16.15 -5.90 6.78
N ALA A 26 15.70 -5.25 5.72
CA ALA A 26 16.55 -4.38 4.91
C ALA A 26 17.01 -3.17 5.75
N GLY A 27 18.32 -2.94 5.78
CA GLY A 27 18.89 -1.78 6.44
C GLY A 27 18.45 -0.46 5.82
N GLU A 28 18.54 0.65 6.55
CA GLU A 28 18.14 1.99 6.05
C GLU A 28 18.87 2.36 4.75
N ALA A 29 20.12 1.94 4.58
CA ALA A 29 20.89 2.18 3.37
C ALA A 29 20.36 1.41 2.16
N GLU A 30 19.92 0.18 2.34
CA GLU A 30 19.31 -0.66 1.29
C GLU A 30 17.93 -0.11 0.89
N ARG A 31 17.12 0.30 1.86
CA ARG A 31 15.84 0.96 1.59
C ARG A 31 16.04 2.24 0.78
N LYS A 32 17.02 3.08 1.14
CA LYS A 32 17.36 4.30 0.37
C LYS A 32 17.87 3.99 -1.03
N SER A 33 18.69 2.97 -1.22
CA SER A 33 19.15 2.61 -2.56
C SER A 33 18.04 2.08 -3.44
N GLY A 34 17.12 1.28 -2.88
CA GLY A 34 15.96 0.75 -3.58
C GLY A 34 14.95 1.82 -4.02
N THR A 35 14.91 2.97 -3.32
CA THR A 35 14.05 4.10 -3.70
C THR A 35 14.69 5.08 -4.69
N GLN A 36 15.95 4.92 -5.05
CA GLN A 36 16.63 5.79 -6.02
C GLN A 36 16.37 5.40 -7.47
N ASP A 37 16.09 4.12 -7.73
CA ASP A 37 15.68 3.66 -9.06
C ASP A 37 14.15 3.58 -9.12
N HIS A 38 13.55 4.62 -9.70
CA HIS A 38 12.10 4.70 -9.88
C HIS A 38 11.59 3.87 -11.07
N SER A 39 12.45 3.12 -11.74
CA SER A 39 12.06 2.27 -12.87
C SER A 39 11.32 1.01 -12.44
N VAL A 40 11.60 0.54 -11.21
CA VAL A 40 10.98 -0.66 -10.64
C VAL A 40 10.60 -0.39 -9.19
N ALA A 41 9.40 -0.75 -8.81
CA ALA A 41 8.95 -0.72 -7.41
C ALA A 41 8.21 -2.00 -7.05
N ILE A 42 8.45 -2.45 -5.84
CA ILE A 42 7.68 -3.55 -5.22
C ILE A 42 6.29 -3.03 -4.88
N GLY A 43 5.27 -3.85 -5.11
CA GLY A 43 3.89 -3.51 -4.78
C GLY A 43 2.96 -4.69 -5.04
N LEU A 44 1.66 -4.48 -4.92
CA LEU A 44 0.67 -5.49 -5.24
C LEU A 44 0.73 -5.86 -6.72
N GLN A 45 0.62 -7.14 -7.00
CA GLN A 45 0.53 -7.60 -8.38
C GLN A 45 -0.80 -7.14 -9.00
N ALA A 46 -0.70 -6.37 -10.09
CA ALA A 46 -1.86 -5.93 -10.84
C ALA A 46 -2.36 -7.07 -11.75
N ASN A 47 -3.48 -7.67 -11.38
CA ASN A 47 -4.16 -8.71 -12.15
C ASN A 47 -5.64 -8.80 -11.77
N GLU A 48 -6.41 -9.57 -12.52
CA GLU A 48 -7.84 -9.74 -12.29
C GLU A 48 -8.17 -10.23 -10.86
N LYS A 49 -7.40 -11.18 -10.34
CA LYS A 49 -7.62 -11.74 -9.01
C LYS A 49 -7.47 -10.68 -7.91
N THR A 50 -6.44 -9.83 -8.01
CA THR A 50 -6.21 -8.73 -7.07
C THR A 50 -7.32 -7.69 -7.16
N VAL A 51 -7.70 -7.29 -8.38
CA VAL A 51 -8.78 -6.32 -8.61
C VAL A 51 -10.10 -6.84 -8.02
N ARG A 52 -10.48 -8.08 -8.30
CA ARG A 52 -11.69 -8.69 -7.74
C ARG A 52 -11.64 -8.75 -6.22
N TRP A 53 -10.52 -9.17 -5.65
CA TRP A 53 -10.36 -9.26 -4.20
C TRP A 53 -10.51 -7.89 -3.52
N LEU A 54 -9.90 -6.84 -4.08
CA LEU A 54 -10.04 -5.47 -3.58
C LEU A 54 -11.48 -4.97 -3.68
N TYR A 55 -12.15 -5.25 -4.79
CA TYR A 55 -13.54 -4.88 -5.01
C TYR A 55 -14.48 -5.53 -3.99
N ASP A 56 -14.35 -6.83 -3.77
CA ASP A 56 -15.21 -7.60 -2.86
C ASP A 56 -15.08 -7.17 -1.39
N ARG A 57 -13.99 -6.50 -1.03
CA ARG A 57 -13.73 -5.99 0.32
C ARG A 57 -14.31 -4.61 0.59
N HIS A 58 -14.74 -3.89 -0.43
CA HIS A 58 -15.36 -2.57 -0.32
C HIS A 58 -14.53 -1.57 0.50
N PHE A 59 -13.23 -1.50 0.26
CA PHE A 59 -12.36 -0.56 0.93
C PHE A 59 -12.69 0.88 0.57
N ALA A 60 -12.74 1.78 1.57
CA ALA A 60 -12.89 3.22 1.35
C ALA A 60 -11.59 3.88 0.90
N ALA A 61 -10.45 3.34 1.36
CA ALA A 61 -9.11 3.79 0.98
C ALA A 61 -8.12 2.63 1.18
N LEU A 62 -7.01 2.68 0.47
CA LEU A 62 -5.92 1.70 0.55
C LEU A 62 -4.61 2.43 0.81
N VAL A 63 -3.77 1.87 1.64
CA VAL A 63 -2.51 2.49 2.06
C VAL A 63 -1.39 1.47 2.03
N GLY A 64 -0.22 1.89 1.56
CA GLY A 64 1.02 1.12 1.56
C GLY A 64 2.22 1.99 1.94
N ASP A 65 3.31 1.34 2.28
CA ASP A 65 4.61 1.97 2.59
C ASP A 65 5.57 1.95 1.41
N THR A 66 5.08 1.60 0.22
CA THR A 66 5.87 1.57 -1.01
C THR A 66 5.73 2.84 -1.83
N VAL A 67 6.68 3.03 -2.74
CA VAL A 67 6.73 4.16 -3.69
C VAL A 67 5.51 4.17 -4.61
N ALA A 68 5.06 2.98 -5.01
CA ALA A 68 3.82 2.78 -5.74
C ALA A 68 3.01 1.68 -5.04
N PHE A 69 1.72 1.81 -4.95
CA PHE A 69 0.84 0.83 -4.32
C PHE A 69 0.90 -0.53 -5.03
N GLU A 70 0.98 -0.51 -6.35
CA GLU A 70 1.15 -1.71 -7.20
C GLU A 70 2.59 -1.91 -7.63
N ALA A 71 2.91 -3.13 -8.05
CA ALA A 71 4.20 -3.45 -8.65
C ALA A 71 4.44 -2.58 -9.90
N TRP A 72 5.55 -1.89 -9.94
CA TRP A 72 5.89 -0.97 -11.02
C TRP A 72 7.04 -1.52 -11.88
N PRO A 73 7.03 -1.40 -13.21
CA PRO A 73 6.00 -0.77 -14.03
C PRO A 73 4.73 -1.62 -14.13
N PRO A 74 3.54 -1.01 -14.12
CA PRO A 74 2.30 -1.73 -14.29
C PRO A 74 2.17 -2.23 -15.73
N LYS A 75 1.49 -3.35 -15.90
CA LYS A 75 1.24 -3.94 -17.21
C LYS A 75 -0.04 -3.39 -17.82
N PHE A 76 0.00 -2.15 -18.28
CA PHE A 76 -1.17 -1.47 -18.86
C PHE A 76 -1.83 -2.23 -20.00
N GLU A 77 -1.05 -2.97 -20.78
CA GLU A 77 -1.53 -3.76 -21.91
C GLU A 77 -2.52 -4.87 -21.49
N GLU A 78 -2.40 -5.34 -20.27
CA GLU A 78 -3.28 -6.36 -19.71
C GLU A 78 -4.58 -5.75 -19.10
N GLY A 79 -4.70 -4.42 -19.03
CA GLY A 79 -5.88 -3.73 -18.50
C GLY A 79 -6.08 -3.85 -16.98
N TRP A 80 -5.05 -4.25 -16.24
CA TRP A 80 -5.16 -4.51 -14.80
C TRP A 80 -4.36 -3.52 -13.93
N CYS A 81 -4.10 -2.30 -14.39
CA CYS A 81 -3.45 -1.27 -13.60
C CYS A 81 -4.31 -0.92 -12.37
N LEU A 82 -3.78 -1.13 -11.15
CA LEU A 82 -4.54 -0.90 -9.92
C LEU A 82 -4.86 0.58 -9.71
N HIS A 83 -3.97 1.49 -10.08
CA HIS A 83 -4.25 2.93 -10.03
C HIS A 83 -5.47 3.30 -10.89
N GLU A 84 -5.58 2.72 -12.06
CA GLU A 84 -6.71 2.96 -12.94
C GLU A 84 -8.01 2.43 -12.34
N TRP A 85 -8.01 1.21 -11.84
CA TRP A 85 -9.17 0.62 -11.19
C TRP A 85 -9.58 1.37 -9.93
N LEU A 86 -8.64 1.65 -9.05
CA LEU A 86 -8.92 2.26 -7.75
C LEU A 86 -9.33 3.73 -7.90
N LEU A 87 -8.50 4.55 -8.57
CA LEU A 87 -8.74 5.99 -8.64
C LEU A 87 -9.82 6.35 -9.66
N THR A 88 -9.74 5.76 -10.87
CA THR A 88 -10.59 6.17 -11.99
C THR A 88 -11.94 5.47 -11.98
N HIS A 89 -11.95 4.14 -11.82
CA HIS A 89 -13.21 3.39 -11.90
C HIS A 89 -14.00 3.40 -10.59
N TRP A 90 -13.32 3.35 -9.45
CA TRP A 90 -14.02 3.22 -8.16
C TRP A 90 -13.99 4.48 -7.30
N GLY A 91 -13.08 5.40 -7.56
CA GLY A 91 -12.88 6.59 -6.72
C GLY A 91 -12.29 6.25 -5.34
N THR A 92 -11.62 5.11 -5.22
CA THR A 92 -10.97 4.67 -3.98
C THR A 92 -9.61 5.33 -3.85
N ALA A 93 -9.39 6.07 -2.77
CA ALA A 93 -8.13 6.77 -2.53
C ALA A 93 -6.98 5.78 -2.26
N ILE A 94 -5.78 6.12 -2.75
CA ILE A 94 -4.54 5.38 -2.50
C ILE A 94 -3.60 6.29 -1.69
N GLY A 95 -3.03 5.74 -0.61
CA GLY A 95 -1.92 6.33 0.12
C GLY A 95 -0.65 5.54 -0.12
N GLU A 96 0.45 6.23 -0.42
CA GLU A 96 1.76 5.63 -0.72
C GLU A 96 2.82 6.22 0.20
N MET A 97 3.91 5.49 0.41
CA MET A 97 5.05 5.90 1.25
C MET A 97 4.64 6.26 2.68
N TRP A 98 3.67 5.57 3.26
CA TRP A 98 3.32 5.76 4.66
C TRP A 98 4.32 5.03 5.57
N ASP A 99 4.72 5.69 6.66
CA ASP A 99 5.52 5.06 7.73
C ASP A 99 4.61 4.13 8.55
N LEU A 100 4.58 2.85 8.19
CA LEU A 100 3.72 1.84 8.83
C LEU A 100 4.44 1.00 9.89
N GLU A 101 5.75 1.14 10.08
CA GLU A 101 6.53 0.33 11.02
C GLU A 101 5.98 0.42 12.44
N LYS A 102 5.86 1.64 12.98
CA LYS A 102 5.35 1.85 14.35
C LYS A 102 3.91 1.38 14.52
N LEU A 103 3.10 1.54 13.49
CA LEU A 103 1.72 1.04 13.50
C LEU A 103 1.70 -0.49 13.55
N SER A 104 2.54 -1.14 12.75
CA SER A 104 2.68 -2.60 12.73
C SER A 104 3.13 -3.16 14.07
N GLU A 105 4.17 -2.58 14.67
CA GLU A 105 4.64 -2.94 16.01
C GLU A 105 3.53 -2.78 17.05
N ARG A 106 2.82 -1.65 17.03
CA ARG A 106 1.74 -1.40 17.97
C ARG A 106 0.57 -2.38 17.82
N CYS A 107 0.17 -2.70 16.60
CA CYS A 107 -0.84 -3.71 16.33
C CYS A 107 -0.43 -5.09 16.86
N LYS A 108 0.83 -5.47 16.67
CA LYS A 108 1.42 -6.70 17.19
C LYS A 108 1.36 -6.76 18.72
N ASP A 109 1.84 -5.71 19.39
CA ASP A 109 1.90 -5.63 20.86
C ASP A 109 0.51 -5.74 21.49
N MET A 110 -0.48 -5.13 20.85
CA MET A 110 -1.86 -5.13 21.33
C MET A 110 -2.66 -6.35 20.88
N GLY A 111 -2.15 -7.15 19.94
CA GLY A 111 -2.93 -8.20 19.28
C GLY A 111 -4.19 -7.67 18.60
N ARG A 112 -4.21 -6.38 18.23
CA ARG A 112 -5.36 -5.68 17.68
C ARG A 112 -4.99 -4.94 16.42
N TYR A 113 -5.70 -5.22 15.32
CA TYR A 113 -5.47 -4.66 13.99
C TYR A 113 -6.62 -3.75 13.53
N THR A 114 -7.50 -3.37 14.46
CA THR A 114 -8.60 -2.45 14.20
C THR A 114 -8.45 -1.20 15.05
N PHE A 115 -8.58 -0.05 14.45
CA PHE A 115 -8.41 1.26 15.09
C PHE A 115 -9.22 2.31 14.34
N PHE A 116 -9.46 3.43 14.97
CA PHE A 116 -10.01 4.60 14.29
C PHE A 116 -8.88 5.36 13.60
N LEU A 117 -9.01 5.56 12.29
CA LEU A 117 -8.01 6.28 11.50
C LEU A 117 -8.54 7.65 11.13
N THR A 118 -7.73 8.67 11.36
CA THR A 118 -7.94 10.00 10.79
C THR A 118 -6.80 10.33 9.84
N SER A 119 -7.12 10.98 8.73
CA SER A 119 -6.12 11.49 7.79
C SER A 119 -6.61 12.81 7.23
N ALA A 120 -5.68 13.75 7.06
CA ALA A 120 -5.99 15.06 6.48
C ALA A 120 -4.90 15.46 5.47
N PRO A 121 -5.30 15.87 4.26
CA PRO A 121 -4.36 16.35 3.26
C PRO A 121 -3.77 17.70 3.67
N LEU A 122 -2.56 17.98 3.21
CA LEU A 122 -2.00 19.33 3.25
C LEU A 122 -2.60 20.13 2.09
N HIS A 123 -3.29 21.23 2.40
CA HIS A 123 -3.84 22.11 1.40
C HIS A 123 -2.75 23.06 0.86
N VAL A 124 -2.02 22.60 -0.15
CA VAL A 124 -1.01 23.41 -0.85
C VAL A 124 -1.57 23.87 -2.17
N LYS A 125 -1.54 25.19 -2.41
CA LYS A 125 -2.04 25.77 -3.67
C LYS A 125 -1.26 25.21 -4.86
N GLY A 126 -1.98 24.60 -5.80
CA GLY A 126 -1.40 23.96 -6.99
C GLY A 126 -0.84 22.56 -6.75
N GLY A 127 -0.96 22.00 -5.55
CA GLY A 127 -0.60 20.62 -5.26
C GLY A 127 -1.58 19.64 -5.89
N ILE A 128 -1.07 18.64 -6.62
CA ILE A 128 -1.87 17.58 -7.25
C ILE A 128 -2.05 16.42 -6.28
N GLY A 129 -1.04 16.12 -5.48
CA GLY A 129 -1.05 15.17 -4.39
C GLY A 129 -0.69 15.83 -3.07
N SER A 130 -0.79 15.10 -1.98
CA SER A 130 -0.52 15.65 -0.65
C SER A 130 0.10 14.58 0.23
N PRO A 131 1.18 14.88 0.99
CA PRO A 131 1.63 14.04 2.09
C PRO A 131 0.65 14.20 3.26
N PRO A 132 -0.38 13.37 3.42
CA PRO A 132 -1.36 13.53 4.47
C PRO A 132 -0.77 13.14 5.82
N GLY A 133 -1.07 13.92 6.85
CA GLY A 133 -0.89 13.44 8.21
C GLY A 133 -1.96 12.39 8.54
N ALA A 134 -1.56 11.32 9.24
CA ALA A 134 -2.48 10.28 9.66
C ALA A 134 -2.26 9.90 11.14
N ILE A 135 -3.36 9.60 11.85
CA ILE A 135 -3.34 9.18 13.25
C ILE A 135 -4.20 7.94 13.40
N ALA A 136 -3.62 6.87 13.94
CA ALA A 136 -4.34 5.67 14.36
C ALA A 136 -4.63 5.75 15.86
N ILE A 137 -5.89 5.61 16.25
CA ILE A 137 -6.38 5.66 17.64
C ILE A 137 -6.95 4.28 17.99
N PHE A 138 -6.33 3.61 18.96
CA PHE A 138 -6.70 2.28 19.43
C PHE A 138 -7.69 2.31 20.59
#